data_c19490d3db654488a678cdffcc29fd8c
#
_entry.id   c19490d3db654488a678cdffcc29fd8c
#
_cell.length_a   1.000
_cell.length_b   1.000
_cell.length_c   1.000
_cell.angle_alpha   90.00
_cell.angle_beta   90.00
_cell.angle_gamma   90.00
#
_symmetry.space_group_name_H-M   'P 1'
#
loop_
_entity.id
_entity.type
_entity.pdbx_description
1 polymer ?
#
loop_
_entity_poly.entity_id
_entity_poly.type
_entity_poly.pdbx_seq_one_letter_code
_entity_poly.pdbx_strand_id
1 'polypeptide(L)'
;MRLFTLQPVITGKNKAGPELAGDGNGRKHRKFYAVFRATCGKDETNSCSFYKGWLNPDRKWIILTLLFCGSSEEEKVRMKGRMRPYLPELTIRDYNIYLRYLRGVRRQLYEAYGLYSCHLLRSNGVLFAILSDSLAGRQATCQRKRVPGTLAWRRLMCQTQGIRLAAQVEVLLGWHNLQDRKYSELRPLKRLRRAVDRLLLRRAYERAVQENPALERLFVQERDQAVVQMNLSAKNYSLAAEPMSNIYGALYSTLATDDPSQRKSMRYIGSSIGRIFYLLDKAERFEMDKRSGRYNVFVVNDLRGQAAAVENARRQALAAANDLIRVYSMLDIKLNRGLLDNIMLLGLHHAVDPLEAGAERENWEIP
;
A
#
# COMPACT_ATOMS: atom_id res chain seq x y z
N MET A 1 13.21 18.31 27.11
CA MET A 1 12.75 19.35 28.06
C MET A 1 13.21 20.70 27.56
N ARG A 2 12.35 21.44 26.85
CA ARG A 2 12.39 22.91 26.62
C ARG A 2 11.08 23.28 25.94
N LEU A 3 10.26 23.94 26.71
CA LEU A 3 9.02 24.61 26.31
C LEU A 3 9.39 25.88 25.54
N PHE A 4 8.83 26.08 24.38
CA PHE A 4 8.79 27.38 23.72
C PHE A 4 7.37 27.94 23.85
N THR A 5 7.23 28.91 24.77
CA THR A 5 6.12 29.81 24.86
C THR A 5 6.25 30.88 23.78
N LEU A 6 5.24 31.03 22.94
CA LEU A 6 5.09 32.13 22.01
C LEU A 6 4.13 33.14 22.64
N GLN A 7 4.65 34.31 23.05
CA GLN A 7 3.87 35.52 23.34
C GLN A 7 3.54 36.27 22.03
N PRO A 8 2.39 36.93 21.96
CA PRO A 8 2.03 37.75 20.80
C PRO A 8 2.61 39.15 20.94
N VAL A 9 3.35 39.59 19.91
CA VAL A 9 3.76 41.00 19.76
C VAL A 9 2.65 41.74 19.04
N ILE A 10 2.00 42.66 19.77
CA ILE A 10 1.09 43.69 19.27
C ILE A 10 1.90 44.96 19.04
N THR A 11 2.01 45.45 17.83
CA THR A 11 2.31 46.85 17.49
C THR A 11 1.51 47.19 16.24
N GLY A 12 0.78 48.05 16.24
CA GLY A 12 0.10 49.26 16.25
C GLY A 12 0.28 50.15 15.04
N LYS A 13 -0.84 50.72 14.62
CA LYS A 13 -1.14 52.00 13.95
C LYS A 13 -1.69 52.01 12.54
N ASN A 14 -2.98 52.26 12.50
CA ASN A 14 -3.79 53.21 11.70
C ASN A 14 -3.34 53.60 10.28
N LYS A 15 -4.24 53.30 9.31
CA LYS A 15 -4.83 54.36 8.45
C LYS A 15 -6.17 53.90 7.90
N ALA A 16 -7.14 54.81 7.95
CA ALA A 16 -8.51 54.68 7.54
C ALA A 16 -8.68 54.66 6.01
N GLY A 17 -9.65 53.91 5.53
CA GLY A 17 -10.20 53.93 4.19
C GLY A 17 -11.45 53.06 4.12
N PRO A 18 -12.43 53.27 3.23
CA PRO A 18 -13.85 53.34 3.54
C PRO A 18 -14.55 51.99 3.71
N GLU A 19 -15.65 52.05 4.44
CA GLU A 19 -16.63 51.00 4.70
C GLU A 19 -17.19 50.38 3.42
N LEU A 20 -17.09 49.07 3.34
CA LEU A 20 -17.95 48.25 2.47
C LEU A 20 -18.60 47.16 3.35
N ALA A 21 -19.91 47.08 3.24
CA ALA A 21 -20.84 46.25 3.96
C ALA A 21 -20.37 44.80 4.10
N GLY A 22 -20.39 44.28 5.32
CA GLY A 22 -19.89 42.96 5.66
C GLY A 22 -20.89 41.86 5.36
N ASP A 23 -20.54 41.02 4.44
CA ASP A 23 -21.15 39.71 4.25
C ASP A 23 -20.49 38.71 5.21
N GLY A 24 -21.31 38.04 6.07
CA GLY A 24 -20.88 37.19 7.19
C GLY A 24 -20.04 35.95 6.79
N ASN A 25 -19.71 35.78 5.52
CA ASN A 25 -18.96 34.64 4.97
C ASN A 25 -17.42 34.89 4.94
N GLY A 26 -16.98 36.13 5.06
CA GLY A 26 -15.55 36.49 4.92
C GLY A 26 -14.66 36.03 6.07
N ARG A 27 -15.19 35.80 7.30
CA ARG A 27 -14.39 35.36 8.46
C ARG A 27 -13.99 33.89 8.41
N LYS A 28 -14.83 33.03 7.83
CA LYS A 28 -14.50 31.60 7.66
C LYS A 28 -13.44 31.39 6.60
N HIS A 29 -13.44 32.21 5.53
CA HIS A 29 -12.43 32.16 4.49
C HIS A 29 -11.04 32.61 4.97
N ARG A 30 -10.95 33.66 5.78
CA ARG A 30 -9.62 34.12 6.30
C ARG A 30 -8.94 33.12 7.21
N LYS A 31 -9.69 32.41 8.05
CA LYS A 31 -9.12 31.34 8.89
C LYS A 31 -8.63 30.14 8.08
N PHE A 32 -9.31 29.82 7.00
CA PHE A 32 -8.94 28.72 6.11
C PHE A 32 -7.64 29.04 5.34
N TYR A 33 -7.48 30.27 4.86
CA TYR A 33 -6.24 30.73 4.21
C TYR A 33 -5.04 30.78 5.14
N ALA A 34 -5.23 31.11 6.41
CA ALA A 34 -4.15 31.13 7.41
C ALA A 34 -3.66 29.70 7.72
N VAL A 35 -4.54 28.71 7.79
CA VAL A 35 -4.18 27.29 8.00
C VAL A 35 -3.50 26.73 6.77
N PHE A 36 -3.95 27.10 5.57
CA PHE A 36 -3.36 26.64 4.31
C PHE A 36 -1.92 27.16 4.11
N ARG A 37 -1.69 28.45 4.46
CA ARG A 37 -0.35 29.08 4.35
C ARG A 37 0.66 28.55 5.37
N ALA A 38 0.19 27.99 6.48
CA ALA A 38 1.03 27.35 7.50
C ALA A 38 1.44 25.92 7.16
N THR A 39 0.71 25.26 6.22
CA THR A 39 0.95 23.87 5.82
C THR A 39 1.74 23.74 4.52
N CYS A 40 1.70 24.76 3.66
CA CYS A 40 2.51 24.81 2.43
C CYS A 40 3.67 25.77 2.64
N GLY A 41 4.90 25.27 2.50
CA GLY A 41 6.12 26.08 2.63
C GLY A 41 6.13 27.33 1.73
N LYS A 42 6.96 28.31 2.10
CA LYS A 42 6.98 29.70 1.58
C LYS A 42 7.37 29.88 0.10
N ASP A 43 7.61 28.85 -0.70
CA ASP A 43 8.33 28.97 -1.97
C ASP A 43 7.53 28.77 -3.26
N GLU A 44 6.18 28.86 -3.25
CA GLU A 44 5.44 28.74 -4.49
C GLU A 44 4.38 29.84 -4.71
N THR A 45 4.82 30.95 -5.32
CA THR A 45 3.94 32.06 -5.75
C THR A 45 3.14 31.76 -7.02
N ASN A 46 3.44 30.72 -7.78
CA ASN A 46 2.81 30.43 -9.08
C ASN A 46 1.65 29.42 -9.02
N SER A 47 1.49 28.63 -7.98
CA SER A 47 0.38 27.64 -7.90
C SER A 47 -0.93 28.22 -7.36
N CYS A 48 -0.89 29.36 -6.69
CA CYS A 48 -2.06 29.99 -6.05
C CYS A 48 -3.11 30.56 -7.02
N SER A 49 -2.73 30.90 -8.26
CA SER A 49 -3.69 31.50 -9.21
C SER A 49 -4.62 30.47 -9.84
N PHE A 50 -4.21 29.20 -9.90
CA PHE A 50 -4.99 28.11 -10.52
C PHE A 50 -6.18 27.63 -9.68
N TYR A 51 -6.14 27.86 -8.36
CA TYR A 51 -7.18 27.37 -7.44
C TYR A 51 -8.38 28.30 -7.26
N LYS A 52 -8.30 29.55 -7.73
CA LYS A 52 -9.40 30.51 -7.62
C LYS A 52 -10.66 30.16 -8.43
N GLY A 53 -10.55 29.32 -9.45
CA GLY A 53 -11.66 28.90 -10.30
C GLY A 53 -12.41 27.62 -9.87
N TRP A 54 -11.95 26.93 -8.81
CA TRP A 54 -12.42 25.57 -8.48
C TRP A 54 -13.19 25.45 -7.18
N LEU A 55 -13.46 26.55 -6.50
CA LEU A 55 -14.22 26.58 -5.23
C LEU A 55 -15.74 26.60 -5.51
N ASN A 56 -16.26 25.47 -5.95
CA ASN A 56 -17.71 25.23 -5.94
C ASN A 56 -18.09 24.59 -4.57
N PRO A 57 -19.07 25.14 -3.82
CA PRO A 57 -19.48 24.65 -2.50
C PRO A 57 -19.89 23.17 -2.46
N ASP A 58 -20.39 22.65 -3.59
CA ASP A 58 -20.87 21.26 -3.71
C ASP A 58 -19.75 20.22 -3.90
N ARG A 59 -18.48 20.67 -4.00
CA ARG A 59 -17.32 19.80 -4.22
C ARG A 59 -16.34 19.74 -3.04
N LYS A 60 -16.79 19.95 -1.82
CA LYS A 60 -15.97 19.89 -0.57
C LYS A 60 -15.16 18.60 -0.42
N TRP A 61 -15.63 17.51 -0.98
CA TRP A 61 -14.96 16.19 -0.94
C TRP A 61 -13.70 16.11 -1.79
N ILE A 62 -13.60 16.87 -2.88
CA ILE A 62 -12.42 16.86 -3.77
C ILE A 62 -11.23 17.50 -3.06
N ILE A 63 -11.44 18.55 -2.27
CA ILE A 63 -10.36 19.26 -1.56
C ILE A 63 -9.77 18.38 -0.45
N LEU A 64 -10.60 17.65 0.32
CA LEU A 64 -10.13 16.68 1.32
C LEU A 64 -9.30 15.58 0.68
N THR A 65 -9.69 15.11 -0.50
CA THR A 65 -8.97 14.04 -1.21
C THR A 65 -7.65 14.52 -1.82
N LEU A 66 -7.59 15.77 -2.28
CA LEU A 66 -6.35 16.39 -2.79
C LEU A 66 -5.34 16.69 -1.67
N LEU A 67 -5.81 17.04 -0.46
CA LEU A 67 -4.94 17.20 0.72
C LEU A 67 -4.31 15.88 1.19
N PHE A 68 -4.92 14.74 0.83
CA PHE A 68 -4.40 13.40 1.15
C PHE A 68 -3.61 12.76 0.00
N CYS A 69 -3.81 13.19 -1.24
CA CYS A 69 -3.01 12.81 -2.40
C CYS A 69 -1.92 13.86 -2.60
N GLY A 70 -0.79 13.71 -1.92
CA GLY A 70 0.36 14.60 -2.09
C GLY A 70 0.65 14.85 -3.58
N SER A 71 0.44 16.07 -4.03
CA SER A 71 0.78 16.54 -5.36
C SER A 71 2.26 16.93 -5.37
N SER A 72 3.11 16.08 -5.87
CA SER A 72 4.40 16.50 -6.41
C SER A 72 4.41 16.21 -7.89
N GLU A 73 4.89 17.16 -8.70
CA GLU A 73 4.89 17.10 -10.17
C GLU A 73 5.74 15.99 -10.76
N GLU A 74 6.60 15.40 -9.99
CA GLU A 74 7.25 14.15 -10.26
C GLU A 74 6.48 13.05 -9.51
N GLU A 75 6.01 12.03 -10.21
CA GLU A 75 5.29 10.89 -9.67
C GLU A 75 6.28 10.06 -8.81
N LYS A 76 6.74 10.63 -7.69
CA LYS A 76 7.49 9.93 -6.64
C LYS A 76 6.53 8.95 -6.00
N VAL A 77 6.25 7.85 -6.70
CA VAL A 77 5.40 6.78 -6.20
C VAL A 77 6.17 6.08 -5.10
N ARG A 78 6.07 6.59 -3.88
CA ARG A 78 6.52 5.89 -2.69
C ARG A 78 5.66 4.64 -2.51
N MET A 79 5.98 3.62 -3.30
CA MET A 79 5.22 2.38 -3.36
C MET A 79 5.27 1.66 -2.02
N LYS A 80 4.11 1.39 -1.47
CA LYS A 80 3.96 0.48 -0.34
C LYS A 80 3.99 -0.95 -0.86
N GLY A 81 4.65 -1.84 -0.16
CA GLY A 81 4.76 -3.26 -0.51
C GLY A 81 6.21 -3.72 -0.51
N ARG A 82 6.40 -5.03 -0.44
CA ARG A 82 7.74 -5.64 -0.32
C ARG A 82 8.26 -6.18 -1.63
N MET A 83 7.35 -6.68 -2.51
CA MET A 83 7.72 -7.23 -3.82
C MET A 83 7.81 -6.09 -4.84
N ARG A 84 9.00 -5.52 -5.01
CA ARG A 84 9.29 -4.42 -5.94
C ARG A 84 10.34 -4.85 -6.94
N PRO A 85 10.34 -4.28 -8.15
CA PRO A 85 11.46 -4.43 -9.06
C PRO A 85 12.75 -3.91 -8.42
N TYR A 86 13.86 -4.61 -8.63
CA TYR A 86 15.19 -4.14 -8.29
C TYR A 86 15.70 -3.25 -9.42
N LEU A 87 15.62 -1.94 -9.22
CA LEU A 87 15.83 -0.94 -10.28
C LEU A 87 17.22 -0.96 -10.91
N PRO A 88 18.33 -1.18 -10.15
CA PRO A 88 19.67 -1.16 -10.74
C PRO A 88 19.88 -2.15 -11.90
N GLU A 89 19.17 -3.27 -11.87
CA GLU A 89 19.27 -4.31 -12.90
C GLU A 89 18.01 -4.42 -13.79
N LEU A 90 17.10 -3.46 -13.67
CA LEU A 90 15.87 -3.47 -14.44
C LEU A 90 16.05 -2.79 -15.79
N THR A 91 15.69 -3.47 -16.87
CA THR A 91 15.72 -2.85 -18.20
C THR A 91 14.68 -1.73 -18.32
N ILE A 92 14.96 -0.70 -19.12
CA ILE A 92 14.00 0.40 -19.40
C ILE A 92 12.68 -0.16 -19.97
N ARG A 93 12.76 -1.23 -20.77
CA ARG A 93 11.58 -1.90 -21.31
C ARG A 93 10.70 -2.48 -20.20
N ASP A 94 11.30 -3.24 -19.28
CA ASP A 94 10.58 -3.91 -18.20
C ASP A 94 10.05 -2.89 -17.19
N TYR A 95 10.81 -1.83 -16.91
CA TYR A 95 10.34 -0.71 -16.13
C TYR A 95 9.07 -0.06 -16.71
N ASN A 96 9.06 0.18 -18.03
CA ASN A 96 7.87 0.72 -18.70
C ASN A 96 6.68 -0.24 -18.64
N ILE A 97 6.89 -1.56 -18.74
CA ILE A 97 5.83 -2.55 -18.57
C ILE A 97 5.29 -2.48 -17.14
N TYR A 98 6.17 -2.48 -16.14
CA TYR A 98 5.77 -2.35 -14.74
C TYR A 98 4.91 -1.10 -14.47
N LEU A 99 5.34 0.07 -14.99
CA LEU A 99 4.58 1.33 -14.85
C LEU A 99 3.19 1.27 -15.52
N ARG A 100 3.07 0.57 -16.67
CA ARG A 100 1.77 0.41 -17.34
C ARG A 100 0.81 -0.43 -16.50
N TYR A 101 1.29 -1.50 -15.87
CA TYR A 101 0.49 -2.32 -14.95
C TYR A 101 0.14 -1.54 -13.67
N LEU A 102 1.10 -0.85 -13.07
CA LEU A 102 0.89 -0.01 -11.90
C LEU A 102 -0.24 1.01 -12.12
N ARG A 103 -0.16 1.75 -13.24
CA ARG A 103 -1.20 2.73 -13.61
C ARG A 103 -2.53 2.03 -13.92
N GLY A 104 -2.48 0.84 -14.51
CA GLY A 104 -3.67 0.01 -14.77
C GLY A 104 -4.40 -0.37 -13.49
N VAL A 105 -3.69 -0.93 -12.50
CA VAL A 105 -4.28 -1.30 -11.19
C VAL A 105 -4.83 -0.06 -10.47
N ARG A 106 -4.08 1.06 -10.47
CA ARG A 106 -4.54 2.33 -9.89
C ARG A 106 -5.83 2.83 -10.56
N ARG A 107 -5.90 2.74 -11.88
CA ARG A 107 -7.09 3.12 -12.64
C ARG A 107 -8.26 2.21 -12.34
N GLN A 108 -8.05 0.91 -12.25
CA GLN A 108 -9.09 -0.07 -11.91
C GLN A 108 -9.62 0.17 -10.49
N LEU A 109 -8.74 0.43 -9.52
CA LEU A 109 -9.15 0.82 -8.17
C LEU A 109 -10.05 2.05 -8.17
N TYR A 110 -9.69 3.07 -8.95
CA TYR A 110 -10.50 4.28 -9.08
C TYR A 110 -11.88 3.99 -9.70
N GLU A 111 -11.91 3.29 -10.84
CA GLU A 111 -13.15 3.07 -11.61
C GLU A 111 -14.13 2.14 -10.89
N ALA A 112 -13.61 1.07 -10.27
CA ALA A 112 -14.45 0.08 -9.62
C ALA A 112 -14.80 0.46 -8.17
N TYR A 113 -13.85 1.06 -7.42
CA TYR A 113 -13.95 1.21 -5.97
C TYR A 113 -13.79 2.65 -5.47
N GLY A 114 -13.63 3.61 -6.39
CA GLY A 114 -13.55 5.04 -6.08
C GLY A 114 -12.14 5.54 -5.76
N LEU A 115 -12.00 6.87 -5.71
CA LEU A 115 -10.70 7.55 -5.61
C LEU A 115 -9.93 7.16 -4.33
N TYR A 116 -10.62 6.98 -3.21
CA TYR A 116 -9.98 6.63 -1.94
C TYR A 116 -9.28 5.27 -1.99
N SER A 117 -9.80 4.32 -2.78
CA SER A 117 -9.20 2.98 -2.94
C SER A 117 -7.81 3.02 -3.60
N CYS A 118 -7.47 4.10 -4.32
CA CYS A 118 -6.13 4.26 -4.91
C CYS A 118 -5.01 4.25 -3.85
N HIS A 119 -5.32 4.60 -2.58
CA HIS A 119 -4.35 4.55 -1.48
C HIS A 119 -4.01 3.12 -1.03
N LEU A 120 -4.79 2.13 -1.43
CA LEU A 120 -4.57 0.72 -1.13
C LEU A 120 -3.53 0.10 -2.06
N LEU A 121 -3.23 0.73 -3.19
CA LEU A 121 -2.30 0.22 -4.19
C LEU A 121 -0.94 -0.12 -3.57
N ARG A 122 -0.50 -1.35 -3.78
CA ARG A 122 0.79 -1.88 -3.34
C ARG A 122 1.52 -2.56 -4.50
N SER A 123 2.84 -2.66 -4.38
CA SER A 123 3.65 -3.38 -5.36
C SER A 123 3.27 -4.86 -5.49
N ASN A 124 2.80 -5.47 -4.40
CA ASN A 124 2.35 -6.86 -4.40
C ASN A 124 1.15 -7.09 -5.33
N GLY A 125 0.19 -6.17 -5.38
CA GLY A 125 -0.94 -6.24 -6.31
C GLY A 125 -0.51 -6.05 -7.76
N VAL A 126 0.51 -5.22 -8.01
CA VAL A 126 1.07 -5.07 -9.36
C VAL A 126 1.75 -6.36 -9.82
N LEU A 127 2.58 -6.98 -8.95
CA LEU A 127 3.18 -8.28 -9.22
C LEU A 127 2.11 -9.34 -9.51
N PHE A 128 1.06 -9.40 -8.69
CA PHE A 128 -0.05 -10.33 -8.85
C PHE A 128 -0.72 -10.19 -10.23
N ALA A 129 -0.97 -8.96 -10.69
CA ALA A 129 -1.53 -8.69 -12.00
C ALA A 129 -0.60 -9.13 -13.14
N ILE A 130 0.69 -8.79 -13.06
CA ILE A 130 1.69 -9.16 -14.07
C ILE A 130 1.80 -10.69 -14.16
N LEU A 131 1.89 -11.35 -13.00
CA LEU A 131 2.03 -12.82 -12.94
C LEU A 131 0.79 -13.53 -13.52
N SER A 132 -0.41 -13.04 -13.20
CA SER A 132 -1.67 -13.55 -13.77
C SER A 132 -1.67 -13.55 -15.28
N ASP A 133 -1.32 -12.43 -15.89
CA ASP A 133 -1.35 -12.30 -17.34
C ASP A 133 -0.19 -13.07 -18.01
N SER A 134 0.97 -13.10 -17.34
CA SER A 134 2.16 -13.76 -17.87
C SER A 134 2.05 -15.29 -17.88
N LEU A 135 1.43 -15.88 -16.88
CA LEU A 135 1.12 -17.32 -16.83
C LEU A 135 0.07 -17.70 -17.88
N ALA A 136 -0.97 -16.88 -18.02
CA ALA A 136 -2.01 -17.14 -19.00
C ALA A 136 -1.60 -16.81 -20.45
N GLY A 137 -0.42 -16.22 -20.69
CA GLY A 137 0.01 -15.78 -22.00
C GLY A 137 -0.86 -14.65 -22.59
N ARG A 138 -1.56 -13.89 -21.74
CA ARG A 138 -2.47 -12.81 -22.18
C ARG A 138 -1.69 -11.52 -22.40
N GLN A 139 -1.66 -11.08 -23.65
CA GLN A 139 -1.11 -9.76 -23.94
C GLN A 139 -2.01 -8.67 -23.40
N ALA A 140 -1.43 -7.73 -22.66
CA ALA A 140 -2.16 -6.62 -22.09
C ALA A 140 -2.55 -5.59 -23.16
N THR A 141 -3.84 -5.26 -23.26
CA THR A 141 -4.28 -4.11 -24.05
C THR A 141 -3.94 -2.84 -23.32
N CYS A 142 -3.23 -1.92 -23.98
CA CYS A 142 -2.77 -0.69 -23.37
C CYS A 142 -3.43 0.53 -24.03
N GLN A 143 -3.96 1.42 -23.20
CA GLN A 143 -4.61 2.67 -23.64
C GLN A 143 -4.03 3.88 -22.92
N ARG A 144 -4.04 5.04 -23.60
CA ARG A 144 -3.66 6.31 -22.96
C ARG A 144 -4.87 6.91 -22.25
N LYS A 145 -4.85 6.91 -20.92
CA LYS A 145 -5.90 7.49 -20.07
C LYS A 145 -5.29 8.40 -19.00
N ARG A 146 -6.11 9.26 -18.39
CA ARG A 146 -5.68 10.07 -17.24
C ARG A 146 -5.44 9.16 -16.03
N VAL A 147 -4.36 9.44 -15.29
CA VAL A 147 -4.06 8.74 -14.05
C VAL A 147 -4.87 9.36 -12.92
N PRO A 148 -5.72 8.60 -12.21
CA PRO A 148 -6.54 9.13 -11.12
C PRO A 148 -5.69 9.73 -9.99
N GLY A 149 -6.11 10.90 -9.49
CA GLY A 149 -5.43 11.56 -8.37
C GLY A 149 -4.09 12.21 -8.73
N THR A 150 -3.76 12.36 -10.01
CA THR A 150 -2.57 13.09 -10.47
C THR A 150 -2.98 14.17 -11.48
N LEU A 151 -2.19 15.23 -11.59
CA LEU A 151 -2.31 16.24 -12.65
C LEU A 151 -1.72 15.72 -13.97
N ALA A 152 -1.11 14.55 -13.97
CA ALA A 152 -0.45 13.98 -15.13
C ALA A 152 -1.44 13.76 -16.28
N TRP A 153 -1.03 14.20 -17.46
CA TRP A 153 -1.75 13.98 -18.70
C TRP A 153 -1.85 12.48 -19.02
N ARG A 154 -2.56 12.15 -20.07
CA ARG A 154 -2.81 10.77 -20.49
C ARG A 154 -1.50 9.94 -20.52
N ARG A 155 -1.41 8.94 -19.67
CA ARG A 155 -0.31 7.96 -19.63
C ARG A 155 -0.81 6.61 -20.15
N LEU A 156 0.12 5.85 -20.72
CA LEU A 156 -0.16 4.48 -21.18
C LEU A 156 -0.37 3.58 -19.96
N MET A 157 -1.48 2.83 -19.95
CA MET A 157 -1.82 1.89 -18.88
C MET A 157 -2.48 0.64 -19.45
N CYS A 158 -2.25 -0.48 -18.82
CA CYS A 158 -2.83 -1.76 -19.22
C CYS A 158 -4.24 -1.96 -18.63
N GLN A 159 -5.05 -2.75 -19.34
CA GLN A 159 -6.34 -3.25 -18.88
C GLN A 159 -6.38 -4.75 -19.15
N THR A 160 -6.52 -5.54 -18.07
CA THR A 160 -6.53 -7.00 -18.14
C THR A 160 -7.42 -7.57 -17.04
N GLN A 161 -7.73 -8.85 -17.13
CA GLN A 161 -8.43 -9.55 -16.06
C GLN A 161 -7.57 -9.64 -14.80
N GLY A 162 -6.24 -9.85 -14.94
CA GLY A 162 -5.30 -9.85 -13.81
C GLY A 162 -5.30 -8.53 -13.06
N ILE A 163 -5.39 -7.38 -13.75
CA ILE A 163 -5.51 -6.06 -13.14
C ILE A 163 -6.82 -5.90 -12.36
N ARG A 164 -7.94 -6.41 -12.88
CA ARG A 164 -9.24 -6.36 -12.16
C ARG A 164 -9.18 -7.18 -10.87
N LEU A 165 -8.66 -8.39 -10.95
CA LEU A 165 -8.51 -9.28 -9.80
C LEU A 165 -7.55 -8.68 -8.76
N ALA A 166 -6.42 -8.11 -9.19
CA ALA A 166 -5.47 -7.44 -8.32
C ALA A 166 -6.10 -6.26 -7.56
N ALA A 167 -6.89 -5.43 -8.24
CA ALA A 167 -7.59 -4.31 -7.60
C ALA A 167 -8.60 -4.79 -6.53
N GLN A 168 -9.32 -5.87 -6.79
CA GLN A 168 -10.24 -6.49 -5.84
C GLN A 168 -9.51 -7.02 -4.60
N VAL A 169 -8.43 -7.76 -4.80
CA VAL A 169 -7.57 -8.28 -3.73
C VAL A 169 -7.01 -7.15 -2.86
N GLU A 170 -6.55 -6.05 -3.47
CA GLU A 170 -6.03 -4.89 -2.72
C GLU A 170 -7.10 -4.25 -1.82
N VAL A 171 -8.37 -4.20 -2.27
CA VAL A 171 -9.48 -3.68 -1.46
C VAL A 171 -9.77 -4.60 -0.28
N LEU A 172 -9.88 -5.91 -0.50
CA LEU A 172 -10.13 -6.89 0.56
C LEU A 172 -9.00 -6.89 1.59
N LEU A 173 -7.73 -7.00 1.15
CA LEU A 173 -6.56 -6.93 2.03
C LEU A 173 -6.49 -5.62 2.79
N GLY A 174 -6.80 -4.49 2.13
CA GLY A 174 -6.83 -3.17 2.74
C GLY A 174 -7.86 -3.09 3.87
N TRP A 175 -9.07 -3.59 3.63
CA TRP A 175 -10.14 -3.62 4.62
C TRP A 175 -9.79 -4.48 5.84
N HIS A 176 -9.34 -5.72 5.63
CA HIS A 176 -8.96 -6.61 6.73
C HIS A 176 -7.80 -6.04 7.56
N ASN A 177 -6.79 -5.44 6.92
CA ASN A 177 -5.72 -4.74 7.62
C ASN A 177 -6.22 -3.56 8.49
N LEU A 178 -7.28 -2.87 8.08
CA LEU A 178 -7.89 -1.81 8.90
C LEU A 178 -8.66 -2.38 10.09
N GLN A 179 -9.28 -3.55 9.94
CA GLN A 179 -9.98 -4.24 11.04
C GLN A 179 -9.00 -4.71 12.10
N ASP A 180 -7.91 -5.38 11.72
CA ASP A 180 -6.89 -5.90 12.64
C ASP A 180 -6.24 -4.78 13.47
N ARG A 181 -6.12 -3.60 12.90
CA ARG A 181 -5.57 -2.42 13.57
C ARG A 181 -6.57 -1.68 14.47
N LYS A 182 -7.83 -2.08 14.50
CA LYS A 182 -8.87 -1.40 15.29
C LYS A 182 -8.51 -1.29 16.77
N TYR A 183 -7.91 -2.33 17.32
CA TYR A 183 -7.58 -2.46 18.75
C TYR A 183 -6.16 -2.00 19.10
N SER A 184 -5.35 -1.61 18.11
CA SER A 184 -3.92 -1.45 18.28
C SER A 184 -3.44 -0.02 18.58
N GLU A 185 -4.33 0.98 18.53
CA GLU A 185 -3.91 2.38 18.64
C GLU A 185 -4.41 3.03 19.93
N LEU A 186 -3.46 3.48 20.74
CA LEU A 186 -3.73 4.25 21.97
C LEU A 186 -3.99 5.74 21.68
N ARG A 187 -3.53 6.26 20.53
CA ARG A 187 -3.64 7.70 20.20
C ARG A 187 -5.02 8.04 19.60
N PRO A 188 -5.80 8.97 20.20
CA PRO A 188 -7.19 9.26 19.78
C PRO A 188 -7.29 9.77 18.34
N LEU A 189 -6.38 10.63 17.90
CA LEU A 189 -6.35 11.15 16.51
C LEU A 189 -6.17 10.03 15.45
N LYS A 190 -5.35 9.04 15.75
CA LYS A 190 -5.17 7.90 14.85
C LYS A 190 -6.40 6.99 14.83
N ARG A 191 -7.12 6.86 15.96
CA ARG A 191 -8.41 6.15 16.01
C ARG A 191 -9.45 6.83 15.13
N LEU A 192 -9.56 8.17 15.22
CA LEU A 192 -10.46 8.95 14.39
C LEU A 192 -10.15 8.80 12.91
N ARG A 193 -8.88 8.95 12.53
CA ARG A 193 -8.45 8.75 11.13
C ARG A 193 -8.86 7.37 10.60
N ARG A 194 -8.66 6.31 11.37
CA ARG A 194 -9.05 4.95 10.95
C ARG A 194 -10.55 4.72 10.89
N ALA A 195 -11.32 5.41 11.73
CA ALA A 195 -12.78 5.39 11.61
C ALA A 195 -13.22 6.02 10.28
N VAL A 196 -12.59 7.13 9.89
CA VAL A 196 -12.82 7.77 8.59
C VAL A 196 -12.37 6.85 7.45
N ASP A 197 -11.18 6.24 7.54
CA ASP A 197 -10.68 5.30 6.54
C ASP A 197 -11.67 4.14 6.30
N ARG A 198 -12.20 3.57 7.38
CA ARG A 198 -13.22 2.50 7.30
C ARG A 198 -14.52 2.99 6.66
N LEU A 199 -14.99 4.17 7.02
CA LEU A 199 -16.20 4.73 6.44
C LEU A 199 -16.04 4.94 4.92
N LEU A 200 -14.90 5.47 4.49
CA LEU A 200 -14.60 5.73 3.08
C LEU A 200 -14.41 4.44 2.26
N LEU A 201 -13.85 3.39 2.86
CA LEU A 201 -13.61 2.11 2.18
C LEU A 201 -14.80 1.15 2.26
N ARG A 202 -15.79 1.40 3.10
CA ARG A 202 -16.90 0.47 3.32
C ARG A 202 -17.62 0.08 2.03
N ARG A 203 -18.00 1.06 1.21
CA ARG A 203 -18.69 0.80 -0.07
C ARG A 203 -17.81 0.03 -1.06
N ALA A 204 -16.52 0.35 -1.09
CA ALA A 204 -15.55 -0.36 -1.91
C ALA A 204 -15.43 -1.83 -1.49
N TYR A 205 -15.35 -2.08 -0.19
CA TYR A 205 -15.32 -3.42 0.39
C TYR A 205 -16.60 -4.21 0.09
N GLU A 206 -17.78 -3.64 0.37
CA GLU A 206 -19.08 -4.28 0.10
C GLU A 206 -19.19 -4.72 -1.36
N ARG A 207 -18.74 -3.88 -2.30
CA ARG A 207 -18.70 -4.20 -3.72
C ARG A 207 -17.70 -5.32 -4.04
N ALA A 208 -16.50 -5.28 -3.47
CA ALA A 208 -15.49 -6.33 -3.68
C ALA A 208 -15.98 -7.69 -3.16
N VAL A 209 -16.70 -7.72 -2.04
CA VAL A 209 -17.32 -8.93 -1.48
C VAL A 209 -18.42 -9.47 -2.40
N GLN A 210 -19.26 -8.60 -2.96
CA GLN A 210 -20.31 -9.02 -3.91
C GLN A 210 -19.70 -9.64 -5.18
N GLU A 211 -18.59 -9.07 -5.68
CA GLU A 211 -17.88 -9.59 -6.85
C GLU A 211 -17.22 -10.97 -6.58
N ASN A 212 -16.74 -11.23 -5.36
CA ASN A 212 -16.08 -12.50 -5.01
C ASN A 212 -16.29 -12.89 -3.53
N PRO A 213 -17.47 -13.44 -3.20
CA PRO A 213 -17.79 -13.83 -1.82
C PRO A 213 -16.96 -15.01 -1.31
N ALA A 214 -16.43 -15.84 -2.21
CA ALA A 214 -15.57 -16.97 -1.81
C ALA A 214 -14.24 -16.49 -1.22
N LEU A 215 -13.68 -15.44 -1.79
CA LEU A 215 -12.44 -14.84 -1.32
C LEU A 215 -12.62 -14.20 0.05
N GLU A 216 -13.75 -13.53 0.29
CA GLU A 216 -14.06 -12.95 1.59
C GLU A 216 -14.22 -14.02 2.67
N ARG A 217 -14.92 -15.11 2.37
CA ARG A 217 -15.04 -16.25 3.32
C ARG A 217 -13.68 -16.78 3.74
N LEU A 218 -12.73 -16.91 2.79
CA LEU A 218 -11.37 -17.31 3.09
C LEU A 218 -10.71 -16.34 4.07
N PHE A 219 -10.77 -15.03 3.81
CA PHE A 219 -10.18 -14.03 4.71
C PHE A 219 -10.75 -14.08 6.12
N VAL A 220 -12.06 -14.25 6.26
CA VAL A 220 -12.73 -14.35 7.57
C VAL A 220 -12.26 -15.61 8.29
N GLN A 221 -12.25 -16.75 7.62
CA GLN A 221 -11.82 -18.04 8.20
C GLN A 221 -10.36 -17.97 8.70
N GLU A 222 -9.45 -17.47 7.88
CA GLU A 222 -8.02 -17.38 8.25
C GLU A 222 -7.77 -16.36 9.36
N ARG A 223 -8.56 -15.28 9.40
CA ARG A 223 -8.51 -14.34 10.52
C ARG A 223 -8.96 -14.98 11.84
N ASP A 224 -10.02 -15.79 11.82
CA ASP A 224 -10.49 -16.47 13.02
C ASP A 224 -9.47 -17.50 13.50
N GLN A 225 -8.79 -18.20 12.60
CA GLN A 225 -7.64 -19.05 12.94
C GLN A 225 -6.49 -18.24 13.57
N ALA A 226 -6.18 -17.04 13.05
CA ALA A 226 -5.16 -16.18 13.65
C ALA A 226 -5.52 -15.81 15.10
N VAL A 227 -6.79 -15.57 15.41
CA VAL A 227 -7.24 -15.32 16.79
C VAL A 227 -7.00 -16.54 17.69
N VAL A 228 -7.27 -17.74 17.21
CA VAL A 228 -6.99 -18.99 17.95
C VAL A 228 -5.48 -19.12 18.22
N GLN A 229 -4.63 -18.89 17.22
CA GLN A 229 -3.17 -18.92 17.39
C GLN A 229 -2.67 -17.89 18.43
N MET A 230 -3.23 -16.69 18.41
CA MET A 230 -2.92 -15.65 19.40
C MET A 230 -3.31 -16.09 20.82
N ASN A 231 -4.49 -16.69 20.99
CA ASN A 231 -4.97 -17.16 22.28
C ASN A 231 -4.11 -18.31 22.84
N LEU A 232 -3.60 -19.16 21.97
CA LEU A 232 -2.70 -20.27 22.34
C LEU A 232 -1.25 -19.79 22.55
N SER A 233 -0.96 -18.50 22.35
CA SER A 233 0.39 -17.95 22.43
C SER A 233 1.41 -18.79 21.68
N ALA A 234 1.10 -19.14 20.44
CA ALA A 234 1.91 -20.04 19.62
C ALA A 234 3.37 -19.57 19.49
N LYS A 235 4.32 -20.40 19.93
CA LYS A 235 5.77 -20.14 19.82
C LYS A 235 6.34 -20.58 18.47
N ASN A 236 5.63 -21.47 17.75
CA ASN A 236 6.06 -21.95 16.44
C ASN A 236 5.85 -20.89 15.36
N TYR A 237 6.93 -20.47 14.71
CA TYR A 237 6.91 -19.46 13.66
C TYR A 237 6.06 -19.87 12.44
N SER A 238 6.09 -21.15 12.06
CA SER A 238 5.32 -21.66 10.94
C SER A 238 3.83 -21.61 11.24
N LEU A 239 3.41 -22.09 12.41
CA LEU A 239 2.04 -22.09 12.88
C LEU A 239 1.50 -20.66 13.00
N ALA A 240 2.31 -19.75 13.58
CA ALA A 240 1.93 -18.34 13.71
C ALA A 240 1.75 -17.63 12.35
N ALA A 241 2.49 -18.04 11.32
CA ALA A 241 2.39 -17.48 9.97
C ALA A 241 1.33 -18.16 9.10
N GLU A 242 0.77 -19.29 9.53
CA GLU A 242 -0.13 -20.13 8.73
C GLU A 242 -1.34 -19.39 8.17
N PRO A 243 -2.08 -18.55 8.93
CA PRO A 243 -3.23 -17.84 8.39
C PRO A 243 -2.86 -16.92 7.21
N MET A 244 -1.75 -16.20 7.33
CA MET A 244 -1.28 -15.34 6.24
C MET A 244 -0.79 -16.16 5.04
N SER A 245 -0.11 -17.29 5.31
CA SER A 245 0.32 -18.24 4.28
C SER A 245 -0.86 -18.82 3.50
N ASN A 246 -1.93 -19.19 4.18
CA ASN A 246 -3.13 -19.74 3.56
C ASN A 246 -3.86 -18.73 2.69
N ILE A 247 -4.02 -17.50 3.17
CA ILE A 247 -4.62 -16.40 2.39
C ILE A 247 -3.84 -16.19 1.09
N TYR A 248 -2.52 -15.99 1.18
CA TYR A 248 -1.70 -15.74 -0.01
C TYR A 248 -1.62 -16.99 -0.91
N GLY A 249 -1.54 -18.18 -0.34
CA GLY A 249 -1.56 -19.44 -1.08
C GLY A 249 -2.82 -19.62 -1.89
N ALA A 250 -3.99 -19.36 -1.30
CA ALA A 250 -5.26 -19.41 -1.99
C ALA A 250 -5.37 -18.33 -3.07
N LEU A 251 -4.96 -17.09 -2.77
CA LEU A 251 -4.92 -16.01 -3.75
C LEU A 251 -4.09 -16.37 -4.98
N TYR A 252 -2.85 -16.81 -4.77
CA TYR A 252 -1.96 -17.14 -5.87
C TYR A 252 -2.41 -18.38 -6.64
N SER A 253 -3.05 -19.34 -5.98
CA SER A 253 -3.61 -20.52 -6.67
C SER A 253 -4.68 -20.17 -7.71
N THR A 254 -5.36 -19.01 -7.58
CA THR A 254 -6.34 -18.53 -8.56
C THR A 254 -5.70 -18.02 -9.86
N LEU A 255 -4.38 -17.81 -9.87
CA LEU A 255 -3.63 -17.36 -11.04
C LEU A 255 -3.27 -18.51 -12.00
N ALA A 256 -3.30 -19.74 -11.49
CA ALA A 256 -3.04 -20.92 -12.32
C ALA A 256 -4.16 -21.10 -13.36
N THR A 257 -3.77 -21.56 -14.53
CA THR A 257 -4.68 -22.07 -15.54
C THR A 257 -5.28 -23.41 -15.06
N ASP A 258 -5.89 -24.18 -15.92
CA ASP A 258 -6.56 -25.42 -15.53
C ASP A 258 -5.60 -26.58 -15.15
N ASP A 259 -4.29 -26.36 -15.18
CA ASP A 259 -3.28 -27.33 -14.77
C ASP A 259 -3.19 -27.47 -13.23
N PRO A 260 -3.51 -28.66 -12.67
CA PRO A 260 -3.42 -28.90 -11.23
C PRO A 260 -2.00 -28.77 -10.67
N SER A 261 -0.97 -29.08 -11.46
CA SER A 261 0.44 -28.96 -11.06
C SER A 261 0.83 -27.49 -10.90
N GLN A 262 0.48 -26.69 -11.90
CA GLN A 262 0.69 -25.23 -11.84
C GLN A 262 -0.06 -24.62 -10.65
N ARG A 263 -1.29 -25.08 -10.36
CA ARG A 263 -2.08 -24.61 -9.22
C ARG A 263 -1.39 -24.90 -7.89
N LYS A 264 -0.81 -26.11 -7.72
CA LYS A 264 -0.03 -26.46 -6.53
C LYS A 264 1.21 -25.59 -6.38
N SER A 265 1.94 -25.38 -7.46
CA SER A 265 3.15 -24.52 -7.49
C SER A 265 2.79 -23.08 -7.12
N MET A 266 1.73 -22.52 -7.69
CA MET A 266 1.26 -21.18 -7.39
C MET A 266 0.77 -21.04 -5.94
N ARG A 267 0.09 -22.05 -5.41
CA ARG A 267 -0.31 -22.08 -4.00
C ARG A 267 0.93 -22.07 -3.09
N TYR A 268 1.94 -22.85 -3.40
CA TYR A 268 3.20 -22.89 -2.64
C TYR A 268 3.92 -21.54 -2.65
N ILE A 269 4.06 -20.93 -3.84
CA ILE A 269 4.66 -19.60 -4.00
C ILE A 269 3.91 -18.56 -3.17
N GLY A 270 2.57 -18.54 -3.27
CA GLY A 270 1.75 -17.63 -2.48
C GLY A 270 1.91 -17.85 -0.98
N SER A 271 1.87 -19.09 -0.51
CA SER A 271 2.05 -19.45 0.91
C SER A 271 3.40 -18.99 1.43
N SER A 272 4.47 -19.17 0.65
CA SER A 272 5.82 -18.73 1.01
C SER A 272 5.91 -17.20 1.10
N ILE A 273 5.28 -16.47 0.16
CA ILE A 273 5.17 -15.00 0.20
C ILE A 273 4.43 -14.55 1.47
N GLY A 274 3.30 -15.18 1.79
CA GLY A 274 2.52 -14.88 3.00
C GLY A 274 3.33 -15.07 4.28
N ARG A 275 4.08 -16.18 4.37
CA ARG A 275 4.97 -16.47 5.49
C ARG A 275 6.08 -15.41 5.63
N ILE A 276 6.76 -15.08 4.54
CA ILE A 276 7.80 -14.04 4.53
C ILE A 276 7.23 -12.71 5.01
N PHE A 277 6.09 -12.29 4.49
CA PHE A 277 5.46 -11.03 4.89
C PHE A 277 5.07 -10.99 6.35
N TYR A 278 4.51 -12.09 6.88
CA TYR A 278 4.18 -12.20 8.29
C TYR A 278 5.41 -12.02 9.18
N LEU A 279 6.48 -12.77 8.92
CA LEU A 279 7.70 -12.73 9.71
C LEU A 279 8.32 -11.34 9.73
N LEU A 280 8.47 -10.72 8.56
CA LEU A 280 9.03 -9.38 8.43
C LEU A 280 8.16 -8.29 9.09
N ASP A 281 6.81 -8.37 8.96
CA ASP A 281 5.90 -7.41 9.62
C ASP A 281 5.96 -7.54 11.14
N LYS A 282 6.01 -8.76 11.67
CA LYS A 282 6.11 -9.01 13.12
C LYS A 282 7.44 -8.56 13.70
N ALA A 283 8.54 -8.76 13.00
CA ALA A 283 9.84 -8.26 13.42
C ALA A 283 9.90 -6.72 13.45
N GLU A 284 9.37 -6.05 12.43
CA GLU A 284 9.29 -4.58 12.39
C GLU A 284 8.41 -4.00 13.50
N ARG A 285 7.41 -4.76 13.95
CA ARG A 285 6.47 -4.34 15.00
C ARG A 285 6.84 -4.80 16.39
N PHE A 286 7.97 -5.46 16.57
CA PHE A 286 8.38 -6.08 17.84
C PHE A 286 8.17 -5.16 19.04
N GLU A 287 8.79 -3.97 19.05
CA GLU A 287 8.71 -3.02 20.16
C GLU A 287 7.28 -2.48 20.38
N MET A 288 6.56 -2.24 19.30
CA MET A 288 5.20 -1.73 19.38
C MET A 288 4.24 -2.78 19.95
N ASP A 289 4.37 -4.02 19.49
CA ASP A 289 3.51 -5.13 19.94
C ASP A 289 3.84 -5.48 21.39
N LYS A 290 5.12 -5.50 21.79
CA LYS A 290 5.56 -5.71 23.17
C LYS A 290 4.97 -4.66 24.11
N ARG A 291 5.06 -3.36 23.78
CA ARG A 291 4.52 -2.25 24.59
C ARG A 291 3.00 -2.27 24.69
N SER A 292 2.31 -2.77 23.69
CA SER A 292 0.84 -2.82 23.64
C SER A 292 0.25 -4.16 24.10
N GLY A 293 1.08 -5.09 24.59
CA GLY A 293 0.65 -6.42 25.03
C GLY A 293 0.00 -7.27 23.92
N ARG A 294 0.36 -7.01 22.65
CA ARG A 294 -0.19 -7.77 21.53
C ARG A 294 0.66 -8.97 21.21
N TYR A 295 -0.01 -10.00 20.73
CA TYR A 295 0.66 -11.19 20.25
C TYR A 295 1.67 -10.88 19.15
N ASN A 296 2.89 -11.31 19.38
CA ASN A 296 3.96 -11.27 18.42
C ASN A 296 4.86 -12.49 18.69
N VAL A 297 5.01 -13.34 17.69
CA VAL A 297 5.74 -14.61 17.83
C VAL A 297 7.18 -14.43 18.32
N PHE A 298 7.83 -13.31 17.98
CA PHE A 298 9.18 -13.02 18.44
C PHE A 298 9.21 -12.56 19.90
N VAL A 299 8.16 -11.86 20.37
CA VAL A 299 8.02 -11.45 21.78
C VAL A 299 7.76 -12.67 22.65
N VAL A 300 6.88 -13.58 22.21
CA VAL A 300 6.54 -14.82 22.94
C VAL A 300 7.73 -15.79 23.03
N ASN A 301 8.66 -15.71 22.05
CA ASN A 301 9.91 -16.46 22.05
C ASN A 301 11.06 -15.76 22.83
N ASP A 302 10.74 -14.72 23.61
CA ASP A 302 11.68 -14.01 24.49
C ASP A 302 12.94 -13.48 23.79
N LEU A 303 12.82 -13.06 22.51
CA LEU A 303 13.96 -12.48 21.80
C LEU A 303 14.40 -11.15 22.44
N ARG A 304 15.72 -10.98 22.56
CA ARG A 304 16.34 -9.81 23.22
C ARG A 304 16.32 -8.57 22.31
N GLY A 305 15.11 -8.02 22.06
CA GLY A 305 14.94 -6.77 21.34
C GLY A 305 14.68 -6.92 19.83
N GLN A 306 14.38 -5.79 19.21
CA GLN A 306 13.99 -5.73 17.81
C GLN A 306 15.08 -6.21 16.84
N ALA A 307 16.35 -5.93 17.11
CA ALA A 307 17.45 -6.37 16.26
C ALA A 307 17.53 -7.90 16.16
N ALA A 308 17.39 -8.61 17.29
CA ALA A 308 17.33 -10.07 17.31
C ALA A 308 16.09 -10.63 16.59
N ALA A 309 14.96 -9.94 16.72
CA ALA A 309 13.74 -10.32 16.00
C ALA A 309 13.90 -10.14 14.48
N VAL A 310 14.50 -9.05 14.04
CA VAL A 310 14.77 -8.77 12.62
C VAL A 310 15.73 -9.82 12.05
N GLU A 311 16.81 -10.13 12.74
CA GLU A 311 17.80 -11.13 12.27
C GLU A 311 17.19 -12.54 12.22
N ASN A 312 16.36 -12.91 13.20
CA ASN A 312 15.65 -14.19 13.16
C ASN A 312 14.66 -14.26 12.00
N ALA A 313 13.88 -13.19 11.80
CA ALA A 313 12.94 -13.08 10.68
C ALA A 313 13.66 -13.15 9.33
N ARG A 314 14.80 -12.47 9.19
CA ARG A 314 15.63 -12.49 8.00
C ARG A 314 16.06 -13.92 7.65
N ARG A 315 16.65 -14.65 8.57
CA ARG A 315 17.09 -16.04 8.33
C ARG A 315 15.95 -16.95 7.88
N GLN A 316 14.79 -16.88 8.54
CA GLN A 316 13.65 -17.70 8.18
C GLN A 316 13.02 -17.26 6.85
N ALA A 317 12.98 -15.97 6.58
CA ALA A 317 12.46 -15.44 5.33
C ALA A 317 13.37 -15.77 4.14
N LEU A 318 14.71 -15.73 4.31
CA LEU A 318 15.65 -16.16 3.28
C LEU A 318 15.50 -17.64 2.94
N ALA A 319 15.36 -18.52 3.93
CA ALA A 319 15.11 -19.94 3.68
C ALA A 319 13.81 -20.13 2.86
N ALA A 320 12.72 -19.46 3.27
CA ALA A 320 11.46 -19.53 2.54
C ALA A 320 11.54 -18.91 1.13
N ALA A 321 12.35 -17.85 0.94
CA ALA A 321 12.57 -17.23 -0.36
C ALA A 321 13.34 -18.17 -1.31
N ASN A 322 14.37 -18.85 -0.82
CA ASN A 322 15.16 -19.80 -1.63
C ASN A 322 14.29 -20.98 -2.10
N ASP A 323 13.44 -21.51 -1.24
CA ASP A 323 12.50 -22.58 -1.63
C ASP A 323 11.45 -22.08 -2.64
N LEU A 324 10.93 -20.87 -2.44
CA LEU A 324 10.02 -20.23 -3.38
C LEU A 324 10.66 -20.05 -4.74
N ILE A 325 11.90 -19.58 -4.81
CA ILE A 325 12.66 -19.37 -6.05
C ILE A 325 12.81 -20.67 -6.82
N ARG A 326 13.10 -21.78 -6.15
CA ARG A 326 13.19 -23.11 -6.82
C ARG A 326 11.87 -23.47 -7.50
N VAL A 327 10.74 -23.30 -6.82
CA VAL A 327 9.42 -23.61 -7.40
C VAL A 327 9.05 -22.61 -8.52
N TYR A 328 9.37 -21.33 -8.32
CA TYR A 328 9.17 -20.30 -9.34
C TYR A 328 9.94 -20.59 -10.63
N SER A 329 11.18 -21.07 -10.53
CA SER A 329 12.04 -21.40 -11.68
C SER A 329 11.46 -22.50 -12.58
N MET A 330 10.60 -23.37 -12.01
CA MET A 330 9.91 -24.45 -12.73
C MET A 330 8.65 -23.98 -13.48
N LEU A 331 8.21 -22.73 -13.28
CA LEU A 331 7.00 -22.22 -13.93
C LEU A 331 7.26 -21.91 -15.40
N ASP A 332 6.33 -22.32 -16.26
CA ASP A 332 6.26 -21.88 -17.66
C ASP A 332 5.65 -20.48 -17.74
N ILE A 333 6.51 -19.48 -17.68
CA ILE A 333 6.12 -18.06 -17.77
C ILE A 333 6.20 -17.61 -19.22
N LYS A 334 5.05 -17.38 -19.84
CA LYS A 334 4.91 -17.08 -21.26
C LYS A 334 5.29 -15.64 -21.64
N LEU A 335 5.07 -14.69 -20.73
CA LEU A 335 5.28 -13.25 -20.97
C LEU A 335 6.03 -12.60 -19.81
N ASN A 336 6.72 -11.48 -20.10
CA ASN A 336 7.36 -10.61 -19.10
C ASN A 336 8.33 -11.35 -18.14
N ARG A 337 8.97 -12.43 -18.62
CA ARG A 337 9.85 -13.28 -17.82
C ARG A 337 10.94 -12.46 -17.13
N GLY A 338 11.66 -11.59 -17.87
CA GLY A 338 12.74 -10.77 -17.30
C GLY A 338 12.27 -9.84 -16.18
N LEU A 339 11.11 -9.21 -16.35
CA LEU A 339 10.51 -8.38 -15.27
C LEU A 339 10.15 -9.21 -14.04
N LEU A 340 9.54 -10.37 -14.24
CA LEU A 340 9.17 -11.26 -13.14
C LEU A 340 10.39 -11.85 -12.45
N ASP A 341 11.41 -12.23 -13.18
CA ASP A 341 12.69 -12.70 -12.62
C ASP A 341 13.35 -11.61 -11.78
N ASN A 342 13.40 -10.36 -12.27
CA ASN A 342 13.91 -9.23 -11.50
C ASN A 342 13.13 -9.03 -10.17
N ILE A 343 11.80 -9.13 -10.17
CA ILE A 343 11.00 -8.96 -8.95
C ILE A 343 11.14 -10.15 -8.01
N MET A 344 11.09 -11.38 -8.55
CA MET A 344 11.02 -12.62 -7.75
C MET A 344 12.39 -13.06 -7.22
N LEU A 345 13.45 -12.82 -7.97
CA LEU A 345 14.81 -13.19 -7.56
C LEU A 345 15.49 -12.04 -6.82
N LEU A 346 15.62 -10.89 -7.47
CA LEU A 346 16.37 -9.75 -6.91
C LEU A 346 15.52 -8.92 -5.95
N GLY A 347 14.32 -8.55 -6.36
CA GLY A 347 13.42 -7.71 -5.56
C GLY A 347 12.98 -8.38 -4.26
N LEU A 348 12.71 -9.69 -4.27
CA LEU A 348 12.40 -10.45 -3.06
C LEU A 348 13.62 -10.55 -2.13
N HIS A 349 14.78 -10.86 -2.67
CA HIS A 349 16.03 -10.93 -1.89
C HIS A 349 16.31 -9.58 -1.21
N HIS A 350 16.27 -8.48 -1.95
CA HIS A 350 16.42 -7.14 -1.41
C HIS A 350 15.36 -6.78 -0.34
N ALA A 351 14.15 -7.29 -0.46
CA ALA A 351 13.09 -7.06 0.54
C ALA A 351 13.35 -7.82 1.85
N VAL A 352 14.02 -8.97 1.79
CA VAL A 352 14.34 -9.82 2.94
C VAL A 352 15.67 -9.42 3.56
N ASP A 353 16.65 -9.06 2.77
CA ASP A 353 17.99 -8.64 3.20
C ASP A 353 18.43 -7.29 2.62
N PRO A 354 17.93 -6.19 3.19
CA PRO A 354 18.31 -4.87 2.73
C PRO A 354 19.77 -4.49 3.05
N LEU A 355 20.48 -5.27 3.87
CA LEU A 355 21.88 -5.00 4.25
C LEU A 355 22.88 -5.55 3.22
N GLU A 356 22.61 -6.69 2.58
CA GLU A 356 23.43 -7.20 1.48
C GLU A 356 23.31 -6.36 0.22
N ALA A 357 22.22 -5.64 0.06
CA ALA A 357 21.97 -4.77 -1.09
C ALA A 357 22.73 -3.44 -1.07
N GLY A 358 23.91 -3.41 -0.40
CA GLY A 358 24.76 -2.23 -0.31
C GLY A 358 24.12 -1.11 0.53
N ALA A 359 24.89 -0.46 1.37
CA ALA A 359 24.48 0.61 2.30
C ALA A 359 23.86 1.88 1.63
N GLU A 360 23.48 1.81 0.41
CA GLU A 360 22.75 2.81 -0.33
C GLU A 360 21.25 2.68 -0.04
N ARG A 361 20.85 3.10 1.16
CA ARG A 361 19.51 3.69 1.32
C ARG A 361 19.46 5.01 0.54
N GLU A 362 19.92 5.02 -0.67
CA GLU A 362 19.49 6.04 -1.58
C GLU A 362 17.99 5.89 -1.72
N ASN A 363 17.29 6.96 -1.39
CA ASN A 363 15.89 7.13 -1.73
C ASN A 363 15.80 7.04 -3.26
N TRP A 364 15.67 5.84 -3.81
CA TRP A 364 15.37 5.62 -5.21
C TRP A 364 13.96 6.15 -5.44
N GLU A 365 13.91 7.44 -5.60
CA GLU A 365 12.71 8.13 -6.05
C GLU A 365 12.61 7.88 -7.55
N ILE A 366 11.59 7.13 -7.92
CA ILE A 366 11.27 6.86 -9.32
C ILE A 366 10.90 8.20 -9.96
N PRO A 367 11.62 8.67 -10.99
CA PRO A 367 11.34 9.94 -11.64
C PRO A 367 9.98 10.01 -12.33
#